data_ad4dd1177517ce8320c86d506b078cf8
#
_entry.id   ad4dd1177517ce8320c86d506b078cf8
#
_cell.length_a   1.000
_cell.length_b   1.000
_cell.length_c   1.000
_cell.angle_alpha   90.00
_cell.angle_beta   90.00
_cell.angle_gamma   90.00
#
_symmetry.space_group_name_H-M   'P 1'
#
loop_
_entity.id
_entity.type
_entity.pdbx_description
1 polymer ?
#
loop_
_entity_poly.entity_id
_entity_poly.type
_entity_poly.pdbx_seq_one_letter_code
_entity_poly.pdbx_strand_id
1 'polypeptide(L)'
;MLMLAMFGLMSAYFCYSVYFYGGRWVANPHNPRISSQKQHVIMGSVKDRSGTVLAYTDESTGARRYHGSRDTRMAVSQVVGDSGGKVSTGVDTFHAQYMLGFRSSIFERVGDAVTGTPQRGDDLTLTISERLSRYIT
;
A
#
# COMPACT_ATOMS: atom_id res chain seq x y z
N MET A 1 0.97 35.24 -28.68
CA MET A 1 0.65 35.51 -27.26
C MET A 1 -0.43 34.56 -26.72
N LEU A 2 -1.59 34.44 -27.41
CA LEU A 2 -2.70 33.54 -26.95
C LEU A 2 -2.26 32.08 -26.81
N MET A 3 -1.51 31.52 -27.76
CA MET A 3 -1.00 30.13 -27.70
C MET A 3 -0.07 29.90 -26.52
N LEU A 4 0.80 30.85 -26.20
CA LEU A 4 1.69 30.74 -25.03
C LEU A 4 0.92 30.76 -23.70
N ALA A 5 -0.12 31.59 -23.61
CA ALA A 5 -0.99 31.62 -22.45
C ALA A 5 -1.78 30.31 -22.26
N MET A 6 -2.32 29.74 -23.36
CA MET A 6 -2.98 28.43 -23.31
C MET A 6 -2.03 27.30 -22.91
N PHE A 7 -0.82 27.30 -23.44
CA PHE A 7 0.20 26.31 -23.07
C PHE A 7 0.60 26.42 -21.60
N GLY A 8 0.76 27.65 -21.11
CA GLY A 8 1.07 27.90 -19.70
C GLY A 8 -0.06 27.40 -18.77
N LEU A 9 -1.32 27.69 -19.12
CA LEU A 9 -2.48 27.20 -18.38
C LEU A 9 -2.57 25.65 -18.36
N MET A 10 -2.34 25.02 -19.51
CA MET A 10 -2.36 23.57 -19.63
C MET A 10 -1.24 22.92 -18.81
N SER A 11 -0.03 23.49 -18.84
CA SER A 11 1.10 23.02 -18.05
C SER A 11 0.86 23.17 -16.55
N ALA A 12 0.32 24.32 -16.13
CA ALA A 12 -0.05 24.54 -14.72
C ALA A 12 -1.14 23.57 -14.25
N TYR A 13 -2.18 23.33 -15.07
CA TYR A 13 -3.21 22.34 -14.77
C TYR A 13 -2.63 20.91 -14.68
N PHE A 14 -1.70 20.55 -15.56
CA PHE A 14 -1.05 19.25 -15.53
C PHE A 14 -0.21 19.06 -14.26
N CYS A 15 0.60 20.05 -13.89
CA CYS A 15 1.37 20.03 -12.64
C CYS A 15 0.47 19.92 -11.42
N TYR A 16 -0.60 20.69 -11.37
CA TYR A 16 -1.63 20.60 -10.33
C TYR A 16 -2.23 19.19 -10.26
N SER A 17 -2.63 18.65 -11.40
CA SER A 17 -3.26 17.33 -11.50
C SER A 17 -2.31 16.22 -11.04
N VAL A 18 -1.06 16.25 -11.44
CA VAL A 18 -0.04 15.28 -11.00
C VAL A 18 0.21 15.41 -9.50
N TYR A 19 0.29 16.62 -8.98
CA TYR A 19 0.53 16.84 -7.55
C TYR A 19 -0.63 16.31 -6.68
N PHE A 20 -1.88 16.61 -7.05
CA PHE A 20 -3.06 16.22 -6.23
C PHE A 20 -3.57 14.81 -6.51
N TYR A 21 -3.47 14.33 -7.75
CA TYR A 21 -4.07 13.05 -8.17
C TYR A 21 -3.05 11.97 -8.53
N GLY A 22 -1.77 12.32 -8.64
CA GLY A 22 -0.72 11.38 -9.06
C GLY A 22 -0.65 10.13 -8.21
N GLY A 23 -0.84 10.26 -6.88
CA GLY A 23 -0.90 9.12 -5.97
C GLY A 23 -2.05 8.14 -6.27
N ARG A 24 -3.21 8.66 -6.68
CA ARG A 24 -4.36 7.81 -7.06
C ARG A 24 -4.14 7.07 -8.38
N TRP A 25 -3.47 7.68 -9.33
CA TRP A 25 -3.17 7.04 -10.62
C TRP A 25 -2.16 5.90 -10.47
N VAL A 26 -1.18 6.08 -9.60
CA VAL A 26 -0.17 5.05 -9.31
C VAL A 26 -0.78 3.91 -8.49
N ALA A 27 -1.73 4.21 -7.60
CA ALA A 27 -2.38 3.25 -6.71
C ALA A 27 -3.42 2.34 -7.38
N ASN A 28 -3.56 2.39 -8.71
CA ASN A 28 -4.48 1.51 -9.41
C ASN A 28 -4.08 0.03 -9.19
N PRO A 29 -5.00 -0.82 -8.69
CA PRO A 29 -4.74 -2.24 -8.40
C PRO A 29 -4.18 -3.03 -9.59
N HIS A 30 -4.50 -2.61 -10.81
CA HIS A 30 -4.04 -3.24 -12.05
C HIS A 30 -2.71 -2.70 -12.57
N ASN A 31 -2.04 -1.82 -11.83
CA ASN A 31 -0.74 -1.30 -12.21
C ASN A 31 0.37 -2.32 -11.92
N PRO A 32 1.02 -2.91 -12.94
CA PRO A 32 2.05 -3.93 -12.74
C PRO A 32 3.28 -3.41 -11.98
N ARG A 33 3.48 -2.11 -11.91
CA ARG A 33 4.56 -1.50 -11.12
C ARG A 33 4.39 -1.70 -9.62
N ILE A 34 3.14 -1.83 -9.14
CA ILE A 34 2.87 -2.10 -7.73
C ILE A 34 3.43 -3.46 -7.32
N SER A 35 3.29 -4.48 -8.16
CA SER A 35 3.82 -5.82 -7.88
C SER A 35 5.35 -5.85 -7.82
N SER A 36 6.01 -5.10 -8.70
CA SER A 36 7.48 -4.98 -8.68
C SER A 36 7.98 -4.20 -7.45
N GLN A 37 7.26 -3.17 -7.06
CA GLN A 37 7.63 -2.35 -5.88
C GLN A 37 7.41 -3.07 -4.56
N LYS A 38 6.40 -3.96 -4.48
CA LYS A 38 6.19 -4.81 -3.30
C LYS A 38 7.42 -5.66 -2.92
N GLN A 39 8.30 -5.93 -3.87
CA GLN A 39 9.53 -6.70 -3.63
C GLN A 39 10.68 -5.87 -3.03
N HIS A 40 10.62 -4.54 -3.15
CA HIS A 40 11.72 -3.64 -2.74
C HIS A 40 11.35 -2.72 -1.57
N VAL A 41 10.11 -2.80 -1.10
CA VAL A 41 9.58 -1.96 -0.02
C VAL A 41 9.13 -2.84 1.14
N ILE A 42 9.48 -2.45 2.36
CA ILE A 42 8.94 -3.06 3.57
C ILE A 42 7.51 -2.55 3.73
N MET A 43 6.54 -3.35 3.30
CA MET A 43 5.13 -2.98 3.43
C MET A 43 4.73 -2.92 4.90
N GLY A 44 3.94 -1.91 5.27
CA GLY A 44 3.40 -1.75 6.61
C GLY A 44 2.60 -2.96 7.10
N SER A 45 2.46 -3.11 8.39
CA SER A 45 1.68 -4.18 9.00
C SER A 45 0.18 -3.88 8.96
N VAL A 46 -0.63 -4.95 8.89
CA VAL A 46 -2.09 -4.87 8.98
C VAL A 46 -2.50 -5.45 10.32
N LYS A 47 -3.18 -4.64 11.12
CA LYS A 47 -3.65 -5.00 12.46
C LYS A 47 -5.18 -4.98 12.52
N ASP A 48 -5.76 -5.80 13.37
CA ASP A 48 -7.18 -5.72 13.69
C ASP A 48 -7.45 -4.56 14.68
N ARG A 49 -8.73 -4.34 15.04
CA ARG A 49 -9.13 -3.32 16.02
C ARG A 49 -8.53 -3.52 17.42
N SER A 50 -8.11 -4.73 17.76
CA SER A 50 -7.50 -5.07 19.06
C SER A 50 -5.96 -4.98 19.04
N GLY A 51 -5.38 -4.65 17.88
CA GLY A 51 -3.93 -4.59 17.69
C GLY A 51 -3.29 -5.92 17.28
N THR A 52 -4.08 -6.98 17.09
CA THR A 52 -3.56 -8.27 16.62
C THR A 52 -3.03 -8.13 15.19
N VAL A 53 -1.78 -8.55 14.97
CA VAL A 53 -1.15 -8.48 13.64
C VAL A 53 -1.73 -9.58 12.75
N LEU A 54 -2.38 -9.17 11.66
CA LEU A 54 -2.97 -10.06 10.67
C LEU A 54 -2.02 -10.35 9.51
N ALA A 55 -1.23 -9.35 9.11
CA ALA A 55 -0.19 -9.48 8.11
C ALA A 55 0.96 -8.49 8.38
N TYR A 56 2.19 -8.90 8.08
CA TYR A 56 3.39 -8.05 8.20
C TYR A 56 4.43 -8.47 7.16
N THR A 57 5.38 -7.61 6.88
CA THR A 57 6.52 -7.93 6.02
C THR A 57 7.73 -8.28 6.89
N ASP A 58 8.32 -9.41 6.66
CA ASP A 58 9.56 -9.85 7.32
C ASP A 58 10.73 -9.02 6.79
N GLU A 59 11.34 -8.21 7.64
CA GLU A 59 12.42 -7.29 7.25
C GLU A 59 13.66 -8.02 6.72
N SER A 60 13.90 -9.25 7.16
CA SER A 60 15.08 -10.03 6.78
C SER A 60 14.95 -10.65 5.38
N THR A 61 13.74 -11.04 5.01
CA THR A 61 13.46 -11.74 3.75
C THR A 61 12.67 -10.90 2.74
N GLY A 62 12.10 -9.78 3.16
CA GLY A 62 11.17 -8.99 2.36
C GLY A 62 9.83 -9.69 2.09
N ALA A 63 9.63 -10.90 2.62
CA ALA A 63 8.46 -11.70 2.35
C ALA A 63 7.25 -11.25 3.18
N ARG A 64 6.09 -11.17 2.53
CA ARG A 64 4.81 -10.91 3.22
C ARG A 64 4.40 -12.13 4.02
N ARG A 65 4.22 -11.97 5.32
CA ARG A 65 3.79 -13.00 6.27
C ARG A 65 2.37 -12.69 6.76
N TYR A 66 1.59 -13.74 6.95
CA TYR A 66 0.22 -13.65 7.44
C TYR A 66 0.09 -14.35 8.79
N HIS A 67 -0.97 -14.08 9.53
CA HIS A 67 -1.21 -14.62 10.86
C HIS A 67 -0.96 -16.13 10.92
N GLY A 68 -0.37 -16.63 12.02
CA GLY A 68 0.04 -18.04 12.16
C GLY A 68 -1.11 -19.05 12.12
N SER A 69 -2.27 -18.71 12.70
CA SER A 69 -3.45 -19.57 12.67
C SER A 69 -4.07 -19.63 11.27
N ARG A 70 -4.33 -20.86 10.79
CA ARG A 70 -4.98 -21.11 9.51
C ARG A 70 -6.42 -20.55 9.49
N ASP A 71 -7.16 -20.78 10.57
CA ASP A 71 -8.56 -20.36 10.67
C ASP A 71 -8.69 -18.85 10.62
N THR A 72 -7.83 -18.14 11.35
CA THR A 72 -7.75 -16.68 11.28
C THR A 72 -7.40 -16.20 9.87
N ARG A 73 -6.40 -16.82 9.22
CA ARG A 73 -6.05 -16.45 7.83
C ARG A 73 -7.22 -16.64 6.87
N MET A 74 -7.94 -17.75 6.97
CA MET A 74 -9.11 -17.99 6.11
C MET A 74 -10.22 -16.97 6.37
N ALA A 75 -10.53 -16.69 7.63
CA ALA A 75 -11.58 -15.76 8.03
C ALA A 75 -11.31 -14.31 7.56
N VAL A 76 -10.04 -13.87 7.51
CA VAL A 76 -9.68 -12.49 7.14
C VAL A 76 -9.10 -12.36 5.74
N SER A 77 -8.92 -13.46 4.99
CA SER A 77 -8.27 -13.47 3.68
C SER A 77 -8.91 -12.52 2.67
N GLN A 78 -10.23 -12.42 2.66
CA GLN A 78 -10.98 -11.55 1.77
C GLN A 78 -10.71 -10.07 2.03
N VAL A 79 -10.38 -9.72 3.27
CA VAL A 79 -10.14 -8.34 3.67
C VAL A 79 -8.65 -7.99 3.61
N VAL A 80 -7.80 -8.86 4.13
CA VAL A 80 -6.35 -8.60 4.24
C VAL A 80 -5.63 -8.93 2.93
N GLY A 81 -6.03 -10.00 2.27
CA GLY A 81 -5.33 -10.58 1.13
C GLY A 81 -4.80 -11.98 1.47
N ASP A 82 -4.16 -12.61 0.51
CA ASP A 82 -3.59 -13.95 0.67
C ASP A 82 -2.13 -14.02 0.19
N SER A 83 -1.41 -15.03 0.69
CA SER A 83 -0.01 -15.27 0.31
C SER A 83 0.18 -15.70 -1.15
N GLY A 84 -0.88 -16.16 -1.80
CA GLY A 84 -0.87 -16.59 -3.19
C GLY A 84 -1.17 -15.47 -4.19
N GLY A 85 -1.49 -14.27 -3.72
CA GLY A 85 -1.86 -13.13 -4.59
C GLY A 85 -3.16 -13.33 -5.37
N LYS A 86 -3.98 -14.31 -4.97
CA LYS A 86 -5.24 -14.64 -5.64
C LYS A 86 -6.38 -13.70 -5.23
N VAL A 87 -6.29 -13.13 -4.03
CA VAL A 87 -7.26 -12.15 -3.52
C VAL A 87 -6.81 -10.74 -3.92
N SER A 88 -7.37 -10.23 -5.00
CA SER A 88 -7.06 -8.88 -5.54
C SER A 88 -7.90 -7.77 -4.90
N THR A 89 -8.79 -8.11 -3.97
CA THR A 89 -9.74 -7.18 -3.32
C THR A 89 -9.36 -6.82 -1.90
N GLY A 90 -8.24 -7.33 -1.39
CA GLY A 90 -7.80 -7.08 -0.02
C GLY A 90 -7.16 -5.70 0.19
N VAL A 91 -6.94 -5.38 1.46
CA VAL A 91 -6.25 -4.15 1.92
C VAL A 91 -4.90 -3.97 1.24
N ASP A 92 -4.16 -5.06 1.06
CA ASP A 92 -2.86 -5.07 0.37
C ASP A 92 -2.92 -4.54 -1.08
N THR A 93 -4.11 -4.50 -1.67
CA THR A 93 -4.34 -3.98 -3.02
C THR A 93 -4.94 -2.58 -2.99
N PHE A 94 -6.05 -2.38 -2.27
CA PHE A 94 -6.75 -1.09 -2.27
C PHE A 94 -6.02 0.00 -1.48
N HIS A 95 -5.26 -0.38 -0.46
CA HIS A 95 -4.50 0.56 0.36
C HIS A 95 -2.98 0.46 0.10
N ALA A 96 -2.58 -0.11 -1.04
CA ALA A 96 -1.18 -0.25 -1.44
C ALA A 96 -0.40 1.07 -1.38
N GLN A 97 -1.03 2.20 -1.71
CA GLN A 97 -0.41 3.52 -1.64
C GLN A 97 0.09 3.90 -0.23
N TYR A 98 -0.64 3.50 0.82
CA TYR A 98 -0.24 3.72 2.21
C TYR A 98 0.81 2.70 2.63
N MET A 99 0.55 1.43 2.34
CA MET A 99 1.39 0.32 2.73
C MET A 99 2.74 0.29 2.02
N LEU A 100 2.87 0.97 0.87
CA LEU A 100 4.12 1.14 0.12
C LEU A 100 4.79 2.49 0.38
N GLY A 101 4.24 3.32 1.28
CA GLY A 101 4.81 4.62 1.64
C GLY A 101 4.78 5.65 0.51
N PHE A 102 3.84 5.54 -0.45
CA PHE A 102 3.73 6.53 -1.54
C PHE A 102 3.27 7.91 -1.06
N ARG A 103 2.79 7.99 0.17
CA ARG A 103 2.35 9.24 0.77
C ARG A 103 3.49 10.05 1.40
N SER A 104 4.66 9.44 1.60
CA SER A 104 5.84 10.17 2.04
C SER A 104 6.23 11.25 1.03
N SER A 105 6.72 12.35 1.52
CA SER A 105 7.12 13.49 0.69
C SER A 105 8.20 13.06 -0.31
N ILE A 106 8.21 13.69 -1.49
CA ILE A 106 9.24 13.44 -2.50
C ILE A 106 10.64 13.65 -1.91
N PHE A 107 10.78 14.60 -0.99
CA PHE A 107 12.05 14.90 -0.32
C PHE A 107 12.50 13.79 0.61
N GLU A 108 11.59 13.15 1.35
CA GLU A 108 11.89 11.97 2.18
C GLU A 108 12.34 10.80 1.30
N ARG A 109 11.64 10.54 0.21
CA ARG A 109 11.99 9.45 -0.73
C ARG A 109 13.35 9.65 -1.40
N VAL A 110 13.70 10.90 -1.74
CA VAL A 110 15.03 11.24 -2.26
C VAL A 110 16.10 11.07 -1.17
N GLY A 111 15.80 11.48 0.06
CA GLY A 111 16.68 11.27 1.21
C GLY A 111 16.95 9.79 1.44
N ASP A 112 15.92 8.95 1.50
CA ASP A 112 16.03 7.50 1.69
C ASP A 112 16.82 6.85 0.55
N ALA A 113 16.61 7.28 -0.71
CA ALA A 113 17.35 6.78 -1.85
C ALA A 113 18.86 7.12 -1.78
N VAL A 114 19.21 8.28 -1.25
CA VAL A 114 20.61 8.72 -1.08
C VAL A 114 21.28 7.99 0.10
N THR A 115 20.53 7.73 1.17
CA THR A 115 21.05 7.05 2.38
C THR A 115 21.01 5.54 2.28
N GLY A 116 20.38 4.98 1.22
CA GLY A 116 20.20 3.54 1.06
C GLY A 116 19.23 2.90 2.07
N THR A 117 18.43 3.73 2.75
CA THR A 117 17.45 3.24 3.72
C THR A 117 16.27 2.61 2.98
N PRO A 118 15.86 1.36 3.29
CA PRO A 118 14.72 0.75 2.62
C PRO A 118 13.44 1.51 2.92
N GLN A 119 12.68 1.82 1.86
CA GLN A 119 11.40 2.50 2.01
C GLN A 119 10.45 1.64 2.84
N ARG A 120 9.84 2.25 3.86
CA ARG A 120 8.88 1.59 4.75
C ARG A 120 7.49 2.19 4.54
N GLY A 121 6.50 1.32 4.46
CA GLY A 121 5.10 1.74 4.37
C GLY A 121 4.46 1.95 5.73
N ASP A 122 3.29 2.60 5.72
CA ASP A 122 2.50 2.86 6.93
C ASP A 122 1.75 1.61 7.41
N ASP A 123 1.63 1.45 8.72
CA ASP A 123 0.80 0.44 9.34
C ASP A 123 -0.69 0.79 9.19
N LEU A 124 -1.51 -0.22 8.94
CA LEU A 124 -2.95 -0.08 8.84
C LEU A 124 -3.67 -0.81 9.97
N THR A 125 -4.54 -0.10 10.69
CA THR A 125 -5.43 -0.72 11.67
C THR A 125 -6.84 -0.81 11.10
N LEU A 126 -7.35 -2.03 11.02
CA LEU A 126 -8.69 -2.33 10.53
C LEU A 126 -9.72 -2.22 11.64
N THR A 127 -10.94 -1.90 11.27
CA THR A 127 -12.08 -1.88 12.21
C THR A 127 -12.66 -3.27 12.47
N ILE A 128 -12.25 -4.29 11.73
CA ILE A 128 -12.68 -5.68 11.92
C ILE A 128 -12.07 -6.27 13.19
N SER A 129 -12.74 -7.29 13.72
CA SER A 129 -12.25 -8.10 14.84
C SER A 129 -11.94 -9.51 14.35
N GLU A 130 -10.69 -9.95 14.51
CA GLU A 130 -10.26 -11.30 14.19
C GLU A 130 -11.14 -12.35 14.88
N ARG A 131 -11.49 -12.13 16.15
CA ARG A 131 -12.33 -13.03 16.93
C ARG A 131 -13.72 -13.19 16.33
N LEU A 132 -14.40 -12.10 15.95
CA LEU A 132 -15.71 -12.15 15.33
C LEU A 132 -15.68 -12.80 13.95
N SER A 133 -14.66 -12.50 13.15
CA SER A 133 -14.51 -13.09 11.82
C SER A 133 -14.39 -14.62 11.87
N ARG A 134 -13.72 -15.18 12.88
CA ARG A 134 -13.62 -16.63 13.08
C ARG A 134 -14.97 -17.32 13.40
N TYR A 135 -15.89 -16.62 14.08
CA TYR A 135 -17.19 -17.20 14.42
C TYR A 135 -18.16 -17.27 13.24
N ILE A 136 -17.89 -16.51 12.17
CA ILE A 136 -18.80 -16.38 11.02
C ILE A 136 -18.37 -17.31 9.85
N THR A 137 -17.14 -17.82 9.90
CA THR A 137 -16.58 -18.71 8.88
C THR A 137 -16.73 -20.18 9.28
#